data_395cf5225af75d632f319ae68399d17e
#
_entry.id   395cf5225af75d632f319ae68399d17e
#
_cell.length_a   1.000
_cell.length_b   1.000
_cell.length_c   1.000
_cell.angle_alpha   90.00
_cell.angle_beta   90.00
_cell.angle_gamma   90.00
#
_symmetry.space_group_name_H-M   'P 1'
#
loop_
_entity.id
_entity.type
_entity.pdbx_description
1 polymer ?
#
loop_
_entity_poly.entity_id
_entity_poly.type
_entity_poly.pdbx_seq_one_letter_code
_entity_poly.pdbx_strand_id
1 'polypeptide(L)'
;MSQSSLPELRVSKAGDHVVELNQRLEHDGYLFFKRLLNPDRLLELRREMLTIMQEGGWLVTGTDPLDGIADPAARSTEGDLEYTDVYHKVYKLQAFHEIAHCSEVLDLLGRIRGCEMMPQPQKVARLWFPKYTDHTTPIHQDFVHFQGSFDTYTCWAPVGDCPTELGPLALVPGSHKVDKVLDHHFSLGAGSLAILEEDLGDQWLSNDFEAGDTLIFHSLTAHQALPNLSEDRMRVSLDNRYQAFGIPIAEQMLTPHLSNFADFDWEDVYANWESDELKYYWKQYDLEVSAKIETWGRIGFEEAMALTRDGDTNARHHLERMVKRDPEGEQSVSAAKLLGV
;
A
#
# COMPACT_ATOMS: atom_id res chain seq x y z
N MET A 1 -18.14 -9.83 4.40
CA MET A 1 -18.04 -10.40 5.78
C MET A 1 -18.69 -9.45 6.77
N SER A 2 -19.48 -9.93 7.75
CA SER A 2 -19.87 -9.08 8.88
C SER A 2 -18.59 -8.81 9.69
N GLN A 3 -18.33 -7.55 10.09
CA GLN A 3 -17.22 -7.18 10.96
C GLN A 3 -17.42 -7.65 12.42
N SER A 4 -17.84 -8.90 12.62
CA SER A 4 -17.58 -9.58 13.88
C SER A 4 -16.05 -9.68 14.00
N SER A 5 -15.47 -9.26 15.12
CA SER A 5 -14.05 -9.21 15.37
C SER A 5 -13.33 -10.43 14.79
N LEU A 6 -12.45 -10.19 13.79
CA LEU A 6 -11.55 -11.23 13.31
C LEU A 6 -10.63 -11.68 14.47
N PRO A 7 -10.14 -12.93 14.48
CA PRO A 7 -9.12 -13.34 15.42
C PRO A 7 -7.88 -12.44 15.31
N GLU A 8 -7.21 -12.25 16.45
CA GLU A 8 -6.07 -11.35 16.56
C GLU A 8 -4.79 -11.92 15.96
N LEU A 9 -3.95 -11.03 15.43
CA LEU A 9 -2.58 -11.32 15.02
C LEU A 9 -1.72 -11.70 16.24
N ARG A 10 -0.87 -12.70 16.09
CA ARG A 10 0.10 -13.08 17.11
C ARG A 10 1.14 -11.99 17.29
N VAL A 11 1.24 -11.43 18.49
CA VAL A 11 2.24 -10.42 18.82
C VAL A 11 3.63 -11.04 18.91
N SER A 12 4.61 -10.40 18.28
CA SER A 12 6.04 -10.64 18.39
C SER A 12 6.71 -9.46 19.11
N LYS A 13 7.88 -9.68 19.70
CA LYS A 13 8.68 -8.62 20.30
C LYS A 13 9.98 -8.46 19.53
N ALA A 14 10.41 -7.23 19.28
CA ALA A 14 11.66 -6.95 18.58
C ALA A 14 12.88 -7.58 19.30
N GLY A 15 12.81 -7.78 20.60
CA GLY A 15 13.84 -8.46 21.40
C GLY A 15 13.75 -10.00 21.44
N ASP A 16 12.76 -10.63 20.81
CA ASP A 16 12.66 -12.07 20.72
C ASP A 16 13.89 -12.65 20.00
N HIS A 17 14.21 -13.92 20.28
CA HIS A 17 15.36 -14.56 19.65
C HIS A 17 15.15 -14.67 18.14
N VAL A 18 16.17 -14.34 17.35
CA VAL A 18 16.10 -14.29 15.87
C VAL A 18 15.59 -15.59 15.25
N VAL A 19 15.98 -16.75 15.82
CA VAL A 19 15.51 -18.07 15.34
C VAL A 19 13.99 -18.20 15.52
N GLU A 20 13.44 -17.69 16.62
CA GLU A 20 12.00 -17.73 16.87
C GLU A 20 11.24 -16.79 15.91
N LEU A 21 11.76 -15.57 15.69
CA LEU A 21 11.17 -14.64 14.73
C LEU A 21 11.18 -15.21 13.31
N ASN A 22 12.29 -15.82 12.91
CA ASN A 22 12.40 -16.50 11.61
C ASN A 22 11.40 -17.65 11.48
N GLN A 23 11.31 -18.52 12.48
CA GLN A 23 10.35 -19.63 12.48
C GLN A 23 8.90 -19.16 12.38
N ARG A 24 8.55 -18.05 13.04
CA ARG A 24 7.22 -17.43 12.93
C ARG A 24 6.99 -16.88 11.52
N LEU A 25 7.95 -16.15 10.96
CA LEU A 25 7.85 -15.59 9.63
C LEU A 25 7.73 -16.68 8.57
N GLU A 26 8.51 -17.77 8.66
CA GLU A 26 8.43 -18.94 7.79
C GLU A 26 7.13 -19.72 7.98
N HIS A 27 6.59 -19.78 9.20
CA HIS A 27 5.37 -20.51 9.48
C HIS A 27 4.11 -19.72 9.14
N ASP A 28 4.04 -18.44 9.57
CA ASP A 28 2.84 -17.63 9.51
C ASP A 28 2.84 -16.66 8.31
N GLY A 29 4.01 -16.36 7.74
CA GLY A 29 4.18 -15.38 6.65
C GLY A 29 4.15 -13.95 7.12
N TYR A 30 4.05 -13.71 8.43
CA TYR A 30 4.01 -12.37 9.00
C TYR A 30 4.62 -12.30 10.40
N LEU A 31 4.95 -11.08 10.83
CA LEU A 31 5.29 -10.70 12.19
C LEU A 31 4.51 -9.43 12.54
N PHE A 32 3.86 -9.42 13.70
CA PHE A 32 3.16 -8.25 14.21
C PHE A 32 3.84 -7.75 15.48
N PHE A 33 4.18 -6.48 15.51
CA PHE A 33 4.88 -5.82 16.60
C PHE A 33 4.05 -4.67 17.16
N LYS A 34 3.89 -4.65 18.48
CA LYS A 34 3.36 -3.48 19.17
C LYS A 34 4.46 -2.43 19.29
N ARG A 35 4.17 -1.19 18.84
CA ARG A 35 5.02 0.00 19.00
C ARG A 35 6.48 -0.22 18.54
N LEU A 36 6.68 -0.89 17.39
CA LEU A 36 8.00 -1.05 16.79
C LEU A 36 8.53 0.30 16.29
N LEU A 37 7.69 1.06 15.59
CA LEU A 37 8.01 2.42 15.18
C LEU A 37 7.76 3.40 16.33
N ASN A 38 8.53 4.49 16.37
CA ASN A 38 8.36 5.53 17.37
C ASN A 38 7.02 6.26 17.15
N PRO A 39 6.06 6.17 18.11
CA PRO A 39 4.75 6.78 17.95
C PRO A 39 4.79 8.32 17.79
N ASP A 40 5.70 9.00 18.51
CA ASP A 40 5.78 10.48 18.46
C ASP A 40 6.20 10.92 17.06
N ARG A 41 7.19 10.25 16.46
CA ARG A 41 7.63 10.51 15.09
C ARG A 41 6.52 10.26 14.06
N LEU A 42 5.72 9.21 14.26
CA LEU A 42 4.55 8.95 13.41
C LEU A 42 3.47 10.01 13.57
N LEU A 43 3.22 10.50 14.77
CA LEU A 43 2.24 11.55 15.02
C LEU A 43 2.69 12.92 14.46
N GLU A 44 4.00 13.21 14.46
CA GLU A 44 4.55 14.35 13.76
C GLU A 44 4.30 14.26 12.25
N LEU A 45 4.66 13.13 11.64
CA LEU A 45 4.36 12.86 10.22
C LEU A 45 2.86 12.94 9.93
N ARG A 46 2.01 12.38 10.81
CA ARG A 46 0.56 12.49 10.68
C ARG A 46 0.10 13.93 10.61
N ARG A 47 0.63 14.80 11.46
CA ARG A 47 0.27 16.23 11.47
C ARG A 47 0.63 16.87 10.14
N GLU A 48 1.82 16.62 9.60
CA GLU A 48 2.24 17.17 8.31
C GLU A 48 1.33 16.67 7.17
N MET A 49 1.08 15.37 7.10
CA MET A 49 0.22 14.77 6.06
C MET A 49 -1.21 15.34 6.13
N LEU A 50 -1.81 15.36 7.32
CA LEU A 50 -3.18 15.85 7.49
C LEU A 50 -3.30 17.37 7.29
N THR A 51 -2.23 18.15 7.58
CA THR A 51 -2.20 19.57 7.25
C THR A 51 -2.25 19.78 5.74
N ILE A 52 -1.46 19.02 4.97
CA ILE A 52 -1.52 19.07 3.50
C ILE A 52 -2.90 18.68 2.98
N MET A 53 -3.51 17.64 3.57
CA MET A 53 -4.85 17.20 3.19
C MET A 53 -5.90 18.27 3.52
N GLN A 54 -5.77 19.00 4.65
CA GLN A 54 -6.65 20.11 5.00
C GLN A 54 -6.48 21.28 4.03
N GLU A 55 -5.24 21.66 3.70
CA GLU A 55 -4.94 22.67 2.69
C GLU A 55 -5.47 22.29 1.29
N GLY A 56 -5.48 20.99 0.99
CA GLY A 56 -6.09 20.41 -0.21
C GLY A 56 -7.63 20.32 -0.17
N GLY A 57 -8.26 20.77 0.93
CA GLY A 57 -9.71 20.77 1.08
C GLY A 57 -10.31 19.42 1.45
N TRP A 58 -9.51 18.43 1.83
CA TRP A 58 -10.01 17.09 2.19
C TRP A 58 -10.55 17.01 3.61
N LEU A 59 -10.13 17.91 4.50
CA LEU A 59 -10.56 17.93 5.89
C LEU A 59 -11.43 19.16 6.16
N VAL A 60 -12.31 19.03 7.13
CA VAL A 60 -13.19 20.11 7.57
C VAL A 60 -12.36 21.28 8.09
N THR A 61 -12.59 22.47 7.53
CA THR A 61 -11.89 23.70 7.92
C THR A 61 -12.22 24.09 9.37
N GLY A 62 -11.20 24.43 10.15
CA GLY A 62 -11.34 24.89 11.54
C GLY A 62 -11.28 23.78 12.59
N THR A 63 -11.10 22.51 12.18
CA THR A 63 -10.73 21.42 13.09
C THR A 63 -9.22 21.29 13.22
N ASP A 64 -8.71 20.67 14.30
CA ASP A 64 -7.31 20.29 14.37
C ASP A 64 -7.03 19.24 13.27
N PRO A 65 -6.04 19.41 12.39
CA PRO A 65 -5.70 18.40 11.38
C PRO A 65 -5.53 17.00 11.97
N LEU A 66 -4.97 16.85 13.17
CA LEU A 66 -4.78 15.55 13.82
C LEU A 66 -6.09 14.78 14.09
N ASP A 67 -7.22 15.48 14.17
CA ASP A 67 -8.52 14.82 14.30
C ASP A 67 -8.87 14.03 13.03
N GLY A 68 -8.34 14.42 11.88
CA GLY A 68 -8.52 13.76 10.60
C GLY A 68 -9.99 13.74 10.14
N ILE A 69 -10.76 14.77 10.49
CA ILE A 69 -12.18 14.86 10.13
C ILE A 69 -12.31 15.24 8.66
N ALA A 70 -12.79 14.30 7.86
CA ALA A 70 -12.93 14.46 6.42
C ALA A 70 -14.11 15.37 6.05
N ASP A 71 -13.92 16.17 4.99
CA ASP A 71 -15.03 16.82 4.28
C ASP A 71 -15.66 15.82 3.30
N PRO A 72 -16.91 15.39 3.49
CA PRO A 72 -17.55 14.44 2.58
C PRO A 72 -17.65 14.94 1.13
N ALA A 73 -17.64 16.26 0.90
CA ALA A 73 -17.72 16.85 -0.42
C ALA A 73 -16.40 16.70 -1.22
N ALA A 74 -15.28 16.50 -0.52
CA ALA A 74 -13.96 16.32 -1.14
C ALA A 74 -13.61 14.86 -1.42
N ARG A 75 -14.54 13.92 -1.15
CA ARG A 75 -14.27 12.48 -1.29
C ARG A 75 -13.76 12.14 -2.68
N SER A 76 -12.57 11.59 -2.72
CA SER A 76 -11.90 11.12 -3.92
C SER A 76 -11.26 9.75 -3.69
N THR A 77 -10.89 9.09 -4.77
CA THR A 77 -10.40 7.71 -4.75
C THR A 77 -9.01 7.65 -5.37
N GLU A 78 -8.14 6.79 -4.85
CA GLU A 78 -6.81 6.57 -5.42
C GLU A 78 -6.88 6.36 -6.93
N GLY A 79 -6.11 7.17 -7.68
CA GLY A 79 -6.10 7.19 -9.13
C GLY A 79 -7.07 8.20 -9.78
N ASP A 80 -7.87 8.94 -9.01
CA ASP A 80 -8.53 10.14 -9.51
C ASP A 80 -7.53 11.30 -9.59
N LEU A 81 -7.71 12.22 -10.52
CA LEU A 81 -6.80 13.36 -10.69
C LEU A 81 -6.80 14.25 -9.44
N GLU A 82 -7.96 14.50 -8.86
CA GLU A 82 -8.16 15.29 -7.65
C GLU A 82 -7.48 14.63 -6.41
N TYR A 83 -7.45 13.29 -6.38
CA TYR A 83 -6.70 12.56 -5.36
C TYR A 83 -5.20 12.72 -5.56
N THR A 84 -4.74 12.60 -6.79
CA THR A 84 -3.32 12.63 -7.14
C THR A 84 -2.66 13.95 -6.78
N ASP A 85 -3.35 15.07 -6.95
CA ASP A 85 -2.84 16.41 -6.60
C ASP A 85 -2.47 16.55 -5.12
N VAL A 86 -3.31 16.04 -4.22
CA VAL A 86 -3.05 16.07 -2.77
C VAL A 86 -2.04 14.99 -2.40
N TYR A 87 -2.17 13.82 -2.99
CA TYR A 87 -1.27 12.68 -2.76
C TYR A 87 0.19 13.03 -3.07
N HIS A 88 0.47 13.66 -4.22
CA HIS A 88 1.82 14.06 -4.61
C HIS A 88 2.43 15.08 -3.63
N LYS A 89 1.64 15.98 -3.04
CA LYS A 89 2.12 16.88 -2.00
C LYS A 89 2.52 16.14 -0.73
N VAL A 90 1.73 15.15 -0.31
CA VAL A 90 2.08 14.26 0.80
C VAL A 90 3.32 13.43 0.46
N TYR A 91 3.43 12.92 -0.76
CA TYR A 91 4.56 12.13 -1.22
C TYR A 91 5.90 12.90 -1.21
N LYS A 92 5.87 14.24 -1.36
CA LYS A 92 7.05 15.11 -1.29
C LYS A 92 7.61 15.30 0.12
N LEU A 93 6.89 14.90 1.17
CA LEU A 93 7.37 15.04 2.53
C LEU A 93 8.64 14.20 2.76
N GLN A 94 9.74 14.85 3.17
CA GLN A 94 10.99 14.16 3.51
C GLN A 94 10.76 13.15 4.64
N ALA A 95 10.03 13.53 5.69
CA ALA A 95 9.71 12.68 6.83
C ALA A 95 8.95 11.39 6.43
N PHE A 96 8.09 11.45 5.39
CA PHE A 96 7.42 10.27 4.84
C PHE A 96 8.42 9.24 4.29
N HIS A 97 9.49 9.69 3.65
CA HIS A 97 10.52 8.78 3.12
C HIS A 97 11.46 8.31 4.22
N GLU A 98 11.80 9.16 5.18
CA GLU A 98 12.71 8.85 6.28
C GLU A 98 12.19 7.73 7.19
N ILE A 99 10.87 7.60 7.38
CA ILE A 99 10.28 6.51 8.19
C ILE A 99 10.68 5.13 7.65
N ALA A 100 10.81 4.97 6.33
CA ALA A 100 11.23 3.71 5.73
C ALA A 100 12.71 3.36 6.04
N HIS A 101 13.52 4.35 6.43
CA HIS A 101 14.93 4.17 6.75
C HIS A 101 15.19 4.09 8.26
N CYS A 102 14.16 3.93 9.08
CA CYS A 102 14.33 3.82 10.52
C CYS A 102 15.09 2.54 10.90
N SER A 103 16.03 2.68 11.85
CA SER A 103 16.86 1.57 12.32
C SER A 103 16.04 0.45 12.95
N GLU A 104 14.91 0.77 13.58
CA GLU A 104 14.03 -0.20 14.24
C GLU A 104 13.57 -1.30 13.28
N VAL A 105 13.26 -0.96 12.04
CA VAL A 105 12.83 -1.93 11.02
C VAL A 105 14.04 -2.54 10.31
N LEU A 106 15.02 -1.73 9.90
CA LEU A 106 16.18 -2.21 9.16
C LEU A 106 17.03 -3.19 9.97
N ASP A 107 17.35 -2.86 11.23
CA ASP A 107 18.12 -3.73 12.12
C ASP A 107 17.34 -5.02 12.45
N LEU A 108 16.02 -4.92 12.65
CA LEU A 108 15.18 -6.08 12.91
C LEU A 108 15.17 -7.05 11.72
N LEU A 109 14.86 -6.53 10.52
CA LEU A 109 14.86 -7.34 9.30
C LEU A 109 16.25 -7.87 8.96
N GLY A 110 17.30 -7.05 9.13
CA GLY A 110 18.69 -7.46 8.94
C GLY A 110 19.08 -8.61 9.84
N ARG A 111 18.69 -8.59 11.11
CA ARG A 111 18.91 -9.72 12.05
C ARG A 111 18.13 -10.97 11.66
N ILE A 112 16.87 -10.81 11.28
CA ILE A 112 15.98 -11.93 10.88
C ILE A 112 16.53 -12.59 9.59
N ARG A 113 16.94 -11.80 8.60
CA ARG A 113 17.40 -12.31 7.32
C ARG A 113 18.89 -12.64 7.27
N GLY A 114 19.67 -12.20 8.27
CA GLY A 114 21.13 -12.39 8.32
C GLY A 114 21.91 -11.62 7.23
N CYS A 115 21.35 -10.55 6.71
CA CYS A 115 21.93 -9.71 5.66
C CYS A 115 21.47 -8.25 5.81
N GLU A 116 22.14 -7.34 5.14
CA GLU A 116 21.73 -5.95 5.07
C GLU A 116 20.46 -5.82 4.22
N MET A 117 19.50 -5.04 4.72
CA MET A 117 18.20 -4.82 4.09
C MET A 117 18.08 -3.40 3.56
N MET A 118 17.46 -3.26 2.41
CA MET A 118 17.19 -1.99 1.74
C MET A 118 15.68 -1.74 1.68
N PRO A 119 15.17 -0.56 2.09
CA PRO A 119 13.82 -0.17 1.70
C PRO A 119 13.80 0.09 0.20
N GLN A 120 12.78 -0.40 -0.51
CA GLN A 120 12.65 -0.09 -1.93
C GLN A 120 12.39 1.40 -2.15
N PRO A 121 12.84 2.01 -3.27
CA PRO A 121 12.67 3.45 -3.53
C PRO A 121 11.21 3.90 -3.50
N GLN A 122 10.33 3.18 -4.17
CA GLN A 122 8.91 3.48 -4.13
C GLN A 122 8.32 3.17 -2.75
N LYS A 123 7.72 4.18 -2.12
CA LYS A 123 6.92 4.08 -0.91
C LYS A 123 5.45 4.27 -1.28
N VAL A 124 4.54 3.81 -0.44
CA VAL A 124 3.11 4.02 -0.66
C VAL A 124 2.47 4.57 0.62
N ALA A 125 1.73 5.65 0.49
CA ALA A 125 0.78 6.09 1.51
C ALA A 125 -0.63 5.71 1.09
N ARG A 126 -1.46 5.27 2.03
CA ARG A 126 -2.89 5.07 1.79
C ARG A 126 -3.67 6.12 2.54
N LEU A 127 -4.38 6.96 1.80
CA LEU A 127 -5.14 8.10 2.32
C LEU A 127 -6.62 7.86 2.03
N TRP A 128 -7.34 7.25 2.96
CA TRP A 128 -8.70 6.80 2.73
C TRP A 128 -9.72 7.61 3.48
N PHE A 129 -10.71 8.07 2.74
CA PHE A 129 -11.88 8.76 3.27
C PHE A 129 -12.75 7.84 4.14
N PRO A 130 -13.59 8.40 5.03
CA PRO A 130 -14.61 7.62 5.72
C PRO A 130 -15.61 7.00 4.73
N LYS A 131 -16.24 5.90 5.15
CA LYS A 131 -17.18 5.12 4.32
C LYS A 131 -16.57 4.65 2.99
N TYR A 132 -15.26 4.37 3.02
CA TYR A 132 -14.50 3.88 1.88
C TYR A 132 -14.61 2.36 1.82
N THR A 133 -15.57 1.86 1.05
CA THR A 133 -15.97 0.45 1.05
C THR A 133 -15.68 -0.26 -0.26
N ASP A 134 -15.83 0.42 -1.40
CA ASP A 134 -15.82 -0.20 -2.72
C ASP A 134 -14.45 -0.12 -3.44
N HIS A 135 -13.55 0.73 -2.93
CA HIS A 135 -12.25 0.99 -3.54
C HIS A 135 -11.07 0.65 -2.60
N THR A 136 -11.31 -0.17 -1.58
CA THR A 136 -10.24 -0.69 -0.72
C THR A 136 -9.28 -1.55 -1.53
N THR A 137 -8.11 -1.85 -0.99
CA THR A 137 -7.22 -2.82 -1.62
C THR A 137 -7.81 -4.21 -1.48
N PRO A 138 -8.19 -4.88 -2.60
CA PRO A 138 -8.78 -6.21 -2.55
C PRO A 138 -7.80 -7.27 -2.03
N ILE A 139 -8.28 -8.50 -1.85
CA ILE A 139 -7.42 -9.63 -1.48
C ILE A 139 -6.36 -9.86 -2.55
N HIS A 140 -5.08 -9.80 -2.19
CA HIS A 140 -3.98 -9.97 -3.14
C HIS A 140 -2.72 -10.48 -2.46
N GLN A 141 -1.74 -10.83 -3.27
CA GLN A 141 -0.34 -10.99 -2.92
C GLN A 141 0.42 -9.76 -3.44
N ASP A 142 1.25 -9.17 -2.62
CA ASP A 142 2.01 -7.96 -2.98
C ASP A 142 2.89 -8.13 -4.23
N PHE A 143 3.37 -9.35 -4.46
CA PHE A 143 4.25 -9.64 -5.59
C PHE A 143 3.66 -9.24 -6.94
N VAL A 144 2.35 -9.35 -7.18
CA VAL A 144 1.76 -8.97 -8.48
C VAL A 144 1.92 -7.50 -8.80
N HIS A 145 2.06 -6.66 -7.77
CA HIS A 145 2.20 -5.21 -7.91
C HIS A 145 3.66 -4.75 -7.88
N PHE A 146 4.49 -5.37 -7.01
CA PHE A 146 5.85 -4.91 -6.78
C PHE A 146 6.91 -5.71 -7.52
N GLN A 147 6.68 -7.00 -7.74
CA GLN A 147 7.51 -7.88 -8.56
C GLN A 147 9.00 -7.95 -8.11
N GLY A 148 9.91 -8.26 -9.01
CA GLY A 148 11.34 -8.40 -8.71
C GLY A 148 11.64 -9.73 -8.04
N SER A 149 11.49 -9.82 -6.73
CA SER A 149 11.78 -11.03 -5.96
C SER A 149 10.63 -11.39 -5.01
N PHE A 150 10.38 -12.69 -4.80
CA PHE A 150 9.49 -13.15 -3.74
C PHE A 150 10.03 -12.83 -2.34
N ASP A 151 11.35 -12.77 -2.18
CA ASP A 151 11.99 -12.46 -0.88
C ASP A 151 11.96 -10.95 -0.57
N THR A 152 10.76 -10.40 -0.62
CA THR A 152 10.44 -9.01 -0.31
C THR A 152 9.42 -8.97 0.82
N TYR A 153 9.59 -8.03 1.72
CA TYR A 153 8.76 -7.88 2.92
C TYR A 153 8.09 -6.52 2.93
N THR A 154 6.79 -6.51 3.12
CA THR A 154 6.04 -5.27 3.35
C THR A 154 5.98 -4.98 4.83
N CYS A 155 6.31 -3.76 5.19
CA CYS A 155 6.13 -3.20 6.51
C CYS A 155 4.96 -2.20 6.44
N TRP A 156 3.80 -2.61 6.93
CA TRP A 156 2.62 -1.78 7.04
C TRP A 156 2.50 -1.18 8.43
N ALA A 157 2.24 0.12 8.50
CA ALA A 157 2.00 0.80 9.76
C ALA A 157 0.94 1.91 9.57
N PRO A 158 -0.06 2.02 10.44
CA PRO A 158 -0.94 3.18 10.44
C PRO A 158 -0.20 4.41 10.98
N VAL A 159 -0.52 5.56 10.42
CA VAL A 159 0.01 6.85 10.88
C VAL A 159 -0.96 7.44 11.91
N GLY A 160 -0.94 6.87 13.11
CA GLY A 160 -1.88 7.10 14.21
C GLY A 160 -2.66 5.82 14.55
N ASP A 161 -3.59 5.92 15.47
CA ASP A 161 -4.45 4.77 15.85
C ASP A 161 -5.36 4.38 14.68
N CYS A 162 -5.50 3.09 14.47
CA CYS A 162 -6.35 2.50 13.43
C CYS A 162 -7.17 1.34 14.02
N PRO A 163 -8.26 1.63 14.73
CA PRO A 163 -9.19 0.60 15.16
C PRO A 163 -9.82 -0.09 13.95
N THR A 164 -10.41 -1.25 14.15
CA THR A 164 -11.06 -2.05 13.09
C THR A 164 -12.06 -1.25 12.26
N GLU A 165 -12.75 -0.28 12.87
CA GLU A 165 -13.67 0.63 12.18
C GLU A 165 -12.99 1.48 11.08
N LEU A 166 -11.70 1.84 11.26
CA LEU A 166 -10.92 2.59 10.26
C LEU A 166 -10.34 1.72 9.15
N GLY A 167 -10.51 0.41 9.22
CA GLY A 167 -10.11 -0.50 8.16
C GLY A 167 -8.59 -0.81 8.13
N PRO A 168 -8.02 -1.45 9.16
CA PRO A 168 -6.66 -1.95 9.12
C PRO A 168 -6.50 -3.08 8.09
N LEU A 169 -5.30 -3.64 7.98
CA LEU A 169 -5.08 -4.83 7.18
C LEU A 169 -5.60 -6.09 7.87
N ALA A 170 -6.11 -7.01 7.05
CA ALA A 170 -6.35 -8.39 7.41
C ALA A 170 -5.50 -9.30 6.51
N LEU A 171 -5.01 -10.43 7.04
CA LEU A 171 -4.21 -11.39 6.30
C LEU A 171 -4.58 -12.84 6.64
N VAL A 172 -4.18 -13.75 5.75
CA VAL A 172 -4.32 -15.20 5.94
C VAL A 172 -2.96 -15.77 6.31
N PRO A 173 -2.80 -16.27 7.56
CA PRO A 173 -1.53 -16.83 8.02
C PRO A 173 -1.15 -18.07 7.20
N GLY A 174 0.14 -18.17 6.85
CA GLY A 174 0.68 -19.32 6.12
C GLY A 174 0.33 -19.37 4.62
N SER A 175 -0.45 -18.41 4.08
CA SER A 175 -0.83 -18.36 2.66
C SER A 175 0.37 -18.20 1.71
N HIS A 176 1.48 -17.64 2.16
CA HIS A 176 2.72 -17.52 1.39
C HIS A 176 3.39 -18.88 1.09
N LYS A 177 3.06 -19.95 1.86
CA LYS A 177 3.65 -21.28 1.69
C LYS A 177 3.28 -21.98 0.38
N VAL A 178 2.32 -21.45 -0.35
CA VAL A 178 2.04 -21.96 -1.71
C VAL A 178 3.22 -21.77 -2.65
N ASP A 179 4.20 -20.93 -2.27
CA ASP A 179 5.45 -20.66 -2.99
C ASP A 179 5.25 -20.31 -4.48
N LYS A 180 4.13 -19.67 -4.78
CA LYS A 180 3.75 -19.20 -6.10
C LYS A 180 2.79 -18.03 -6.00
N VAL A 181 2.65 -17.30 -7.09
CA VAL A 181 1.57 -16.34 -7.25
C VAL A 181 0.27 -17.09 -7.52
N LEU A 182 -0.75 -16.80 -6.71
CA LEU A 182 -2.11 -17.29 -6.93
C LEU A 182 -2.75 -16.58 -8.13
N ASP A 183 -3.82 -17.16 -8.67
CA ASP A 183 -4.54 -16.54 -9.77
C ASP A 183 -5.23 -15.26 -9.28
N HIS A 184 -5.01 -14.18 -10.03
CA HIS A 184 -5.60 -12.88 -9.77
C HIS A 184 -6.54 -12.50 -10.90
N HIS A 185 -7.69 -11.97 -10.53
CA HIS A 185 -8.79 -11.56 -11.41
C HIS A 185 -9.07 -10.07 -11.24
N PHE A 186 -9.75 -9.47 -12.21
CA PHE A 186 -10.19 -8.09 -12.07
C PHE A 186 -11.06 -7.91 -10.82
N SER A 187 -10.77 -6.86 -10.06
CA SER A 187 -11.60 -6.39 -8.94
C SER A 187 -11.55 -4.87 -8.86
N LEU A 188 -12.67 -4.26 -8.50
CA LEU A 188 -12.66 -2.83 -8.20
C LEU A 188 -11.83 -2.60 -6.92
N GLY A 189 -11.01 -1.56 -6.90
CA GLY A 189 -10.16 -1.18 -5.77
C GLY A 189 -8.74 -0.84 -6.17
N ALA A 190 -7.92 -0.51 -5.18
CA ALA A 190 -6.51 -0.19 -5.40
C ALA A 190 -5.75 -1.41 -5.95
N GLY A 191 -5.05 -1.22 -7.08
CA GLY A 191 -4.35 -2.30 -7.77
C GLY A 191 -5.23 -3.09 -8.76
N SER A 192 -6.55 -3.00 -8.66
CA SER A 192 -7.53 -3.58 -9.61
C SER A 192 -7.44 -5.10 -9.84
N LEU A 193 -6.82 -5.83 -8.92
CA LEU A 193 -6.64 -7.28 -8.96
C LEU A 193 -6.99 -7.91 -7.61
N ALA A 194 -7.67 -9.05 -7.64
CA ALA A 194 -8.01 -9.83 -6.45
C ALA A 194 -7.79 -11.32 -6.64
N ILE A 195 -7.41 -12.01 -5.56
CA ILE A 195 -7.52 -13.46 -5.41
C ILE A 195 -8.96 -13.77 -5.01
N LEU A 196 -9.54 -14.88 -5.52
CA LEU A 196 -10.84 -15.34 -5.07
C LEU A 196 -10.76 -15.85 -3.62
N GLU A 197 -11.69 -15.43 -2.77
CA GLU A 197 -11.68 -15.75 -1.33
C GLU A 197 -11.74 -17.27 -1.08
N GLU A 198 -12.44 -18.02 -1.94
CA GLU A 198 -12.57 -19.47 -1.89
C GLU A 198 -11.24 -20.22 -2.04
N ASP A 199 -10.22 -19.58 -2.62
CA ASP A 199 -8.88 -20.15 -2.80
C ASP A 199 -8.03 -20.06 -1.51
N LEU A 200 -8.45 -19.30 -0.51
CA LEU A 200 -7.65 -18.96 0.67
C LEU A 200 -8.16 -19.54 1.99
N GLY A 201 -9.40 -20.02 2.02
CA GLY A 201 -10.06 -20.42 3.26
C GLY A 201 -10.51 -19.22 4.11
N ASP A 202 -10.90 -19.48 5.35
CA ASP A 202 -11.61 -18.53 6.22
C ASP A 202 -10.81 -18.02 7.43
N GLN A 203 -9.51 -18.34 7.53
CA GLN A 203 -8.67 -17.99 8.68
C GLN A 203 -8.04 -16.60 8.54
N TRP A 204 -8.86 -15.57 8.50
CA TRP A 204 -8.42 -14.19 8.47
C TRP A 204 -8.06 -13.69 9.86
N LEU A 205 -6.93 -12.95 9.97
CA LEU A 205 -6.49 -12.29 11.19
C LEU A 205 -6.38 -10.78 10.98
N SER A 206 -6.73 -10.01 12.00
CA SER A 206 -6.54 -8.56 12.05
C SER A 206 -6.45 -8.09 13.49
N ASN A 207 -6.16 -6.81 13.71
CA ASN A 207 -6.16 -6.17 15.04
C ASN A 207 -6.69 -4.74 14.96
N ASP A 208 -7.05 -4.20 16.10
CA ASP A 208 -6.94 -2.78 16.33
C ASP A 208 -5.46 -2.43 16.46
N PHE A 209 -5.02 -1.41 15.74
CA PHE A 209 -3.64 -0.93 15.75
C PHE A 209 -3.56 0.40 16.48
N GLU A 210 -2.54 0.55 17.32
CA GLU A 210 -2.14 1.82 17.93
C GLU A 210 -0.98 2.43 17.13
N ALA A 211 -0.76 3.74 17.31
CA ALA A 211 0.39 4.41 16.70
C ALA A 211 1.71 3.71 17.08
N GLY A 212 2.51 3.35 16.07
CA GLY A 212 3.75 2.59 16.23
C GLY A 212 3.62 1.08 16.03
N ASP A 213 2.41 0.54 16.07
CA ASP A 213 2.17 -0.87 15.72
C ASP A 213 2.55 -1.13 14.27
N THR A 214 3.19 -2.26 14.03
CA THR A 214 3.78 -2.54 12.72
C THR A 214 3.53 -4.00 12.34
N LEU A 215 3.00 -4.20 11.15
CA LEU A 215 2.79 -5.51 10.54
C LEU A 215 3.81 -5.71 9.42
N ILE A 216 4.68 -6.72 9.57
CA ILE A 216 5.65 -7.11 8.55
C ILE A 216 5.20 -8.43 7.95
N PHE A 217 5.11 -8.53 6.63
CA PHE A 217 4.67 -9.76 5.96
C PHE A 217 5.38 -9.99 4.63
N HIS A 218 5.44 -11.25 4.24
CA HIS A 218 6.09 -11.73 3.03
C HIS A 218 5.26 -11.35 1.78
N SER A 219 5.91 -11.07 0.65
CA SER A 219 5.28 -10.64 -0.61
C SER A 219 4.20 -11.59 -1.16
N LEU A 220 4.25 -12.85 -0.80
CA LEU A 220 3.25 -13.87 -1.16
C LEU A 220 2.17 -14.08 -0.08
N THR A 221 2.20 -13.36 1.03
CA THR A 221 1.13 -13.45 2.03
C THR A 221 -0.14 -12.80 1.50
N ALA A 222 -1.21 -13.58 1.39
CA ALA A 222 -2.51 -13.06 0.98
C ALA A 222 -3.08 -12.14 2.06
N HIS A 223 -3.43 -10.92 1.68
CA HIS A 223 -3.94 -9.89 2.57
C HIS A 223 -4.88 -8.95 1.85
N GLN A 224 -5.62 -8.17 2.61
CA GLN A 224 -6.52 -7.14 2.13
C GLN A 224 -6.57 -5.98 3.11
N ALA A 225 -7.06 -4.86 2.65
CA ALA A 225 -7.42 -3.78 3.55
C ALA A 225 -8.92 -3.84 3.87
N LEU A 226 -9.25 -3.83 5.15
CA LEU A 226 -10.65 -3.73 5.59
C LEU A 226 -11.22 -2.35 5.24
N PRO A 227 -12.55 -2.22 5.04
CA PRO A 227 -13.16 -0.94 4.70
C PRO A 227 -13.08 0.06 5.88
N ASN A 228 -12.88 1.34 5.56
CA ASN A 228 -13.06 2.42 6.52
C ASN A 228 -14.56 2.68 6.70
N LEU A 229 -15.14 2.24 7.81
CA LEU A 229 -16.55 2.39 8.13
C LEU A 229 -16.84 3.58 9.06
N SER A 230 -15.81 4.32 9.48
CA SER A 230 -15.99 5.49 10.34
C SER A 230 -16.91 6.52 9.67
N GLU A 231 -17.56 7.31 10.48
CA GLU A 231 -18.48 8.34 9.99
C GLU A 231 -17.74 9.50 9.32
N ASP A 232 -16.57 9.88 9.84
CA ASP A 232 -15.89 11.13 9.48
C ASP A 232 -14.35 11.08 9.51
N ARG A 233 -13.72 9.95 9.85
CA ARG A 233 -12.27 9.88 10.06
C ARG A 233 -11.49 9.39 8.84
N MET A 234 -10.47 10.14 8.46
CA MET A 234 -9.47 9.67 7.49
C MET A 234 -8.63 8.54 8.06
N ARG A 235 -8.44 7.48 7.27
CA ARG A 235 -7.47 6.43 7.54
C ARG A 235 -6.19 6.71 6.76
N VAL A 236 -5.08 6.80 7.47
CA VAL A 236 -3.74 7.05 6.90
C VAL A 236 -2.82 5.93 7.30
N SER A 237 -2.12 5.32 6.34
CA SER A 237 -1.12 4.28 6.60
C SER A 237 0.02 4.32 5.58
N LEU A 238 1.12 3.66 5.94
CA LEU A 238 2.33 3.52 5.15
C LEU A 238 2.53 2.06 4.76
N ASP A 239 2.89 1.83 3.50
CA ASP A 239 3.32 0.54 2.99
C ASP A 239 4.74 0.69 2.45
N ASN A 240 5.73 0.26 3.23
CA ASN A 240 7.13 0.28 2.84
C ASN A 240 7.61 -1.15 2.54
N ARG A 241 8.33 -1.34 1.44
CA ARG A 241 8.87 -2.65 1.04
C ARG A 241 10.35 -2.72 1.29
N TYR A 242 10.79 -3.89 1.75
CA TYR A 242 12.17 -4.15 2.12
C TYR A 242 12.66 -5.43 1.45
N GLN A 243 13.88 -5.38 0.96
CA GLN A 243 14.56 -6.53 0.37
C GLN A 243 16.04 -6.54 0.73
N ALA A 244 16.69 -7.70 0.61
CA ALA A 244 18.14 -7.79 0.68
C ALA A 244 18.80 -7.12 -0.53
N PHE A 245 20.04 -6.64 -0.36
CA PHE A 245 20.86 -6.28 -1.51
C PHE A 245 21.20 -7.53 -2.33
N GLY A 246 21.35 -7.36 -3.66
CA GLY A 246 21.75 -8.45 -4.55
C GLY A 246 20.62 -9.38 -4.99
N ILE A 247 19.35 -9.04 -4.69
CA ILE A 247 18.20 -9.71 -5.30
C ILE A 247 17.47 -8.74 -6.25
N PRO A 248 16.77 -9.26 -7.29
CA PRO A 248 16.12 -8.42 -8.29
C PRO A 248 15.10 -7.44 -7.69
N ILE A 249 15.12 -6.20 -8.20
CA ILE A 249 14.08 -5.19 -7.98
C ILE A 249 13.42 -4.87 -9.31
N ALA A 250 12.10 -4.78 -9.34
CA ALA A 250 11.43 -4.43 -10.59
C ALA A 250 11.55 -2.92 -10.89
N GLU A 251 11.70 -2.60 -12.18
CA GLU A 251 11.95 -1.23 -12.64
C GLU A 251 10.93 -0.19 -12.16
N GLN A 252 9.62 -0.57 -12.06
CA GLN A 252 8.59 0.33 -11.55
C GLN A 252 8.80 0.73 -10.08
N MET A 253 9.55 -0.07 -9.30
CA MET A 253 9.86 0.26 -7.91
C MET A 253 10.95 1.33 -7.78
N LEU A 254 11.56 1.74 -8.89
CA LEU A 254 12.56 2.81 -8.96
C LEU A 254 11.93 4.18 -9.30
N THR A 255 10.62 4.25 -9.47
CA THR A 255 9.87 5.49 -9.75
C THR A 255 8.96 5.87 -8.58
N PRO A 256 8.59 7.14 -8.41
CA PRO A 256 7.61 7.54 -7.39
C PRO A 256 6.27 6.85 -7.60
N HIS A 257 5.55 6.58 -6.53
CA HIS A 257 4.19 6.01 -6.63
C HIS A 257 3.23 7.01 -7.29
N LEU A 258 2.36 6.54 -8.17
CA LEU A 258 1.42 7.32 -8.99
C LEU A 258 2.10 8.32 -9.95
N SER A 259 3.38 8.16 -10.24
CA SER A 259 4.12 9.03 -11.18
C SER A 259 3.58 8.97 -12.61
N ASN A 260 2.96 7.86 -13.00
CA ASN A 260 2.35 7.69 -14.32
C ASN A 260 1.00 8.42 -14.49
N PHE A 261 0.48 9.08 -13.46
CA PHE A 261 -0.79 9.80 -13.49
C PHE A 261 -0.63 11.32 -13.63
N ALA A 262 0.61 11.81 -13.58
CA ALA A 262 1.00 13.19 -13.80
C ALA A 262 2.49 13.18 -14.18
N ASP A 263 2.97 14.28 -14.70
CA ASP A 263 4.41 14.48 -14.88
C ASP A 263 5.04 14.74 -13.51
N PHE A 264 5.44 13.63 -12.85
CA PHE A 264 5.89 13.62 -11.47
C PHE A 264 7.06 12.64 -11.30
N ASP A 265 8.21 13.16 -10.93
CA ASP A 265 9.44 12.39 -10.79
C ASP A 265 10.17 12.64 -9.46
N TRP A 266 11.35 12.05 -9.31
CA TRP A 266 12.15 12.21 -8.10
C TRP A 266 12.68 13.62 -7.90
N GLU A 267 12.89 14.40 -8.95
CA GLU A 267 13.29 15.82 -8.84
C GLU A 267 12.18 16.63 -8.16
N ASP A 268 10.91 16.34 -8.52
CA ASP A 268 9.76 16.94 -7.86
C ASP A 268 9.63 16.55 -6.40
N VAL A 269 9.89 15.27 -6.09
CA VAL A 269 9.86 14.75 -4.71
C VAL A 269 10.90 15.46 -3.86
N TYR A 270 12.11 15.63 -4.38
CA TYR A 270 13.25 16.15 -3.62
C TYR A 270 13.37 17.68 -3.59
N ALA A 271 12.51 18.40 -4.32
CA ALA A 271 12.62 19.83 -4.55
C ALA A 271 12.78 20.67 -3.27
N ASN A 272 12.11 20.25 -2.18
CA ASN A 272 12.10 20.99 -0.91
C ASN A 272 12.75 20.21 0.25
N TRP A 273 13.48 19.13 -0.02
CA TRP A 273 14.15 18.38 1.03
C TRP A 273 15.35 19.15 1.58
N GLU A 274 15.47 19.16 2.89
CA GLU A 274 16.58 19.82 3.61
C GLU A 274 17.88 19.00 3.54
N SER A 275 17.77 17.66 3.48
CA SER A 275 18.91 16.75 3.43
C SER A 275 18.98 16.03 2.07
N ASP A 276 20.22 15.86 1.59
CA ASP A 276 20.50 15.05 0.37
C ASP A 276 20.80 13.58 0.69
N GLU A 277 20.85 13.19 1.97
CA GLU A 277 21.30 11.88 2.41
C GLU A 277 20.49 10.71 1.80
N LEU A 278 19.18 10.86 1.69
CA LEU A 278 18.29 9.85 1.13
C LEU A 278 17.95 10.09 -0.34
N LYS A 279 18.42 11.18 -0.95
CA LYS A 279 18.18 11.41 -2.38
C LYS A 279 18.93 10.38 -3.22
N TYR A 280 18.16 9.63 -4.02
CA TYR A 280 18.72 8.60 -4.91
C TYR A 280 19.62 7.57 -4.19
N TYR A 281 19.39 7.27 -2.89
CA TYR A 281 20.23 6.37 -2.08
C TYR A 281 20.47 5.02 -2.74
N TRP A 282 19.52 4.51 -3.53
CA TRP A 282 19.64 3.22 -4.23
C TRP A 282 20.61 3.26 -5.42
N LYS A 283 20.92 4.44 -5.98
CA LYS A 283 21.85 4.57 -7.12
C LYS A 283 23.31 4.31 -6.75
N GLN A 284 23.64 4.27 -5.47
CA GLN A 284 24.98 3.93 -5.00
C GLN A 284 25.25 2.42 -4.99
N TYR A 285 24.21 1.61 -5.20
CA TYR A 285 24.29 0.16 -5.22
C TYR A 285 24.18 -0.38 -6.64
N ASP A 286 24.83 -1.52 -6.91
CA ASP A 286 24.68 -2.26 -8.16
C ASP A 286 23.44 -3.15 -8.08
N LEU A 287 22.27 -2.56 -8.39
CA LEU A 287 20.99 -3.25 -8.29
C LEU A 287 20.73 -4.10 -9.54
N GLU A 288 20.31 -5.33 -9.34
CA GLU A 288 19.74 -6.17 -10.40
C GLU A 288 18.33 -5.70 -10.70
N VAL A 289 18.16 -4.94 -11.80
CA VAL A 289 16.84 -4.40 -12.19
C VAL A 289 16.18 -5.35 -13.17
N SER A 290 14.98 -5.83 -12.83
CA SER A 290 14.15 -6.66 -13.71
C SER A 290 13.07 -5.82 -14.39
N ALA A 291 12.74 -6.17 -15.64
CA ALA A 291 11.61 -5.56 -16.33
C ALA A 291 10.29 -5.91 -15.63
N LYS A 292 9.32 -5.00 -15.72
CA LYS A 292 7.97 -5.21 -15.24
C LYS A 292 7.29 -6.35 -16.00
N ILE A 293 6.63 -7.25 -15.28
CA ILE A 293 5.82 -8.33 -15.84
C ILE A 293 4.40 -7.80 -16.07
N GLU A 294 4.01 -7.62 -17.33
CA GLU A 294 2.72 -7.01 -17.69
C GLU A 294 1.53 -7.98 -17.61
N THR A 295 1.76 -9.27 -17.34
CA THR A 295 0.74 -10.32 -17.40
C THR A 295 -0.47 -9.99 -16.53
N TRP A 296 -0.25 -9.59 -15.27
CA TRP A 296 -1.37 -9.34 -14.34
C TRP A 296 -2.17 -8.09 -14.71
N GLY A 297 -1.48 -7.00 -15.08
CA GLY A 297 -2.16 -5.78 -15.56
C GLY A 297 -2.99 -6.06 -16.81
N ARG A 298 -2.47 -6.89 -17.73
CA ARG A 298 -3.20 -7.30 -18.94
C ARG A 298 -4.40 -8.18 -18.62
N ILE A 299 -4.27 -9.17 -17.74
CA ILE A 299 -5.38 -10.02 -17.31
C ILE A 299 -6.49 -9.15 -16.70
N GLY A 300 -6.17 -8.30 -15.74
CA GLY A 300 -7.16 -7.41 -15.10
C GLY A 300 -7.88 -6.52 -16.12
N PHE A 301 -7.15 -5.95 -17.07
CA PHE A 301 -7.74 -5.14 -18.14
C PHE A 301 -8.67 -5.94 -19.07
N GLU A 302 -8.22 -7.10 -19.56
CA GLU A 302 -8.99 -7.96 -20.45
C GLU A 302 -10.29 -8.45 -19.79
N GLU A 303 -10.22 -8.82 -18.51
CA GLU A 303 -11.39 -9.21 -17.71
C GLU A 303 -12.34 -8.03 -17.48
N ALA A 304 -11.83 -6.83 -17.12
CA ALA A 304 -12.65 -5.63 -17.00
C ALA A 304 -13.39 -5.30 -18.30
N MET A 305 -12.71 -5.44 -19.43
CA MET A 305 -13.33 -5.26 -20.77
C MET A 305 -14.42 -6.29 -21.05
N ALA A 306 -14.22 -7.56 -20.65
CA ALA A 306 -15.21 -8.62 -20.82
C ALA A 306 -16.43 -8.39 -19.92
N LEU A 307 -16.21 -8.16 -18.63
CA LEU A 307 -17.26 -7.88 -17.65
C LEU A 307 -18.10 -6.64 -18.04
N THR A 308 -17.45 -5.58 -18.58
CA THR A 308 -18.17 -4.39 -19.06
C THR A 308 -19.10 -4.72 -20.23
N ARG A 309 -18.70 -5.62 -21.15
CA ARG A 309 -19.60 -6.07 -22.24
C ARG A 309 -20.80 -6.85 -21.70
N ASP A 310 -20.61 -7.58 -20.60
CA ASP A 310 -21.66 -8.36 -19.92
C ASP A 310 -22.51 -7.49 -18.98
N GLY A 311 -22.22 -6.19 -18.87
CA GLY A 311 -23.02 -5.21 -18.14
C GLY A 311 -22.60 -4.99 -16.68
N ASP A 312 -21.41 -5.46 -16.29
CA ASP A 312 -20.87 -5.20 -14.94
C ASP A 312 -20.58 -3.69 -14.76
N THR A 313 -21.19 -3.11 -13.73
CA THR A 313 -21.09 -1.67 -13.46
C THR A 313 -19.74 -1.28 -12.81
N ASN A 314 -19.12 -2.15 -12.04
CA ASN A 314 -17.84 -1.90 -11.41
C ASN A 314 -16.70 -1.91 -12.44
N ALA A 315 -16.71 -2.89 -13.34
CA ALA A 315 -15.77 -2.96 -14.43
C ALA A 315 -15.92 -1.75 -15.37
N ARG A 316 -17.16 -1.37 -15.71
CA ARG A 316 -17.44 -0.17 -16.48
C ARG A 316 -16.89 1.08 -15.80
N HIS A 317 -17.17 1.28 -14.52
CA HIS A 317 -16.67 2.42 -13.76
C HIS A 317 -15.14 2.47 -13.71
N HIS A 318 -14.48 1.32 -13.56
CA HIS A 318 -13.02 1.23 -13.62
C HIS A 318 -12.48 1.70 -14.97
N LEU A 319 -13.05 1.26 -16.10
CA LEU A 319 -12.63 1.66 -17.42
C LEU A 319 -12.91 3.14 -17.71
N GLU A 320 -14.03 3.69 -17.24
CA GLU A 320 -14.35 5.12 -17.35
C GLU A 320 -13.30 5.99 -16.62
N ARG A 321 -12.87 5.58 -15.42
CA ARG A 321 -11.80 6.27 -14.68
C ARG A 321 -10.45 6.16 -15.41
N MET A 322 -10.14 4.99 -15.97
CA MET A 322 -8.92 4.78 -16.76
C MET A 322 -8.87 5.75 -17.96
N VAL A 323 -9.94 5.83 -18.74
CA VAL A 323 -10.04 6.74 -19.90
C VAL A 323 -9.95 8.21 -19.50
N LYS A 324 -10.59 8.60 -18.39
CA LYS A 324 -10.52 9.98 -17.87
C LYS A 324 -9.08 10.36 -17.48
N ARG A 325 -8.33 9.43 -16.89
CA ARG A 325 -7.00 9.66 -16.37
C ARG A 325 -5.92 9.73 -17.44
N ASP A 326 -5.96 8.82 -18.40
CA ASP A 326 -4.98 8.69 -19.48
C ASP A 326 -5.69 8.41 -20.81
N PRO A 327 -6.29 9.43 -21.44
CA PRO A 327 -7.12 9.23 -22.64
C PRO A 327 -6.33 8.76 -23.87
N GLU A 328 -5.01 8.96 -23.90
CA GLU A 328 -4.14 8.59 -25.03
C GLU A 328 -3.47 7.22 -24.85
N GLY A 329 -3.54 6.61 -23.66
CA GLY A 329 -2.99 5.29 -23.40
C GLY A 329 -3.64 4.19 -24.25
N GLU A 330 -2.87 3.22 -24.71
CA GLU A 330 -3.35 2.15 -25.60
C GLU A 330 -4.58 1.40 -25.03
N GLN A 331 -4.54 1.06 -23.74
CA GLN A 331 -5.66 0.41 -23.06
C GLN A 331 -6.87 1.35 -22.95
N SER A 332 -6.63 2.63 -22.64
CA SER A 332 -7.69 3.63 -22.54
C SER A 332 -8.40 3.88 -23.89
N VAL A 333 -7.66 3.92 -24.98
CA VAL A 333 -8.24 4.03 -26.35
C VAL A 333 -9.14 2.84 -26.65
N SER A 334 -8.70 1.63 -26.23
CA SER A 334 -9.51 0.42 -26.40
C SER A 334 -10.76 0.41 -25.51
N ALA A 335 -10.64 0.90 -24.27
CA ALA A 335 -11.74 1.05 -23.33
C ALA A 335 -12.74 2.12 -23.79
N ALA A 336 -12.28 3.29 -24.25
CA ALA A 336 -13.13 4.37 -24.78
C ALA A 336 -14.01 3.89 -25.93
N LYS A 337 -13.45 3.09 -26.85
CA LYS A 337 -14.20 2.49 -27.94
C LYS A 337 -15.32 1.55 -27.46
N LEU A 338 -15.08 0.77 -26.41
CA LEU A 338 -16.10 -0.09 -25.80
C LEU A 338 -17.18 0.74 -25.10
N LEU A 339 -16.78 1.80 -24.40
CA LEU A 339 -17.68 2.67 -23.63
C LEU A 339 -18.50 3.60 -24.52
N GLY A 340 -18.07 3.86 -25.75
CA GLY A 340 -18.72 4.74 -26.72
C GLY A 340 -18.44 6.25 -26.45
N VAL A 341 -17.27 6.55 -25.92
CA VAL A 341 -16.79 7.90 -25.59
C VAL A 341 -15.52 8.24 -26.34
#